data_68fc272f442038e8548c01abc5c30fe9
#
_entry.id   68fc272f442038e8548c01abc5c30fe9
#
_cell.length_a   1.000
_cell.length_b   1.000
_cell.length_c   1.000
_cell.angle_alpha   90.00
_cell.angle_beta   90.00
_cell.angle_gamma   90.00
#
_symmetry.space_group_name_H-M   'P 1'
#
loop_
_entity.id
_entity.type
_entity.pdbx_description
1 polymer ?
#
loop_
_entity_poly.entity_id
_entity_poly.type
_entity_poly.pdbx_seq_one_letter_code
_entity_poly.pdbx_strand_id
1 'polypeptide(L)'
;WEPSIDRSNNLETLAQHPELTSEEVSARIRWAGVAGMSRTGLPTHVKLVPPTGVKFDSVILNGVESEPYATADYRLMMERADEILVGLELLMFAAEAQSGYVAIGADKPSAIALMQQKVANDSIEIVSLKPKYPQGCERQLTDAVLNRQMPSAPTATPADVGAVVVSVATAFAVYEAVMKNKPLVERYVTVSGKEMAHPANFLARIGTPIIHLIDACGGIPVSDNKVLSGGPMTGRALSCLDAPVIKSTYCITIMSGREALRHTPKPCLRCAKCVDVCPMGLEPYLLARLAMQQKWKQAKREHVLSCMECGCCQFACPSYRPLLDYIRIAKVALIEK
;
A
#
# COMPACT_ATOMS: atom_id res chain seq x y z
N TRP A 1 11.60 -28.11 -7.67
CA TRP A 1 12.06 -26.79 -8.10
C TRP A 1 13.35 -26.41 -7.34
N GLU A 2 14.50 -26.47 -8.01
CA GLU A 2 15.74 -25.95 -7.47
C GLU A 2 15.93 -24.53 -8.01
N PRO A 3 15.90 -23.50 -7.18
CA PRO A 3 16.00 -22.13 -7.62
C PRO A 3 17.46 -21.78 -7.96
N SER A 4 17.83 -21.87 -9.21
CA SER A 4 19.00 -21.14 -9.70
C SER A 4 18.60 -19.68 -9.86
N ILE A 5 18.94 -18.83 -8.87
CA ILE A 5 18.67 -17.39 -8.97
C ILE A 5 19.51 -16.82 -10.10
N ASP A 6 18.85 -16.28 -11.14
CA ASP A 6 19.56 -15.49 -12.15
C ASP A 6 19.94 -14.13 -11.56
N ARG A 7 21.23 -13.86 -11.50
CA ARG A 7 21.81 -12.60 -11.01
C ARG A 7 22.24 -11.66 -12.15
N SER A 8 21.90 -12.01 -13.39
CA SER A 8 22.19 -11.12 -14.52
C SER A 8 21.37 -9.84 -14.43
N ASN A 9 21.91 -8.75 -14.96
CA ASN A 9 21.19 -7.48 -15.11
C ASN A 9 20.44 -7.39 -16.45
N ASN A 10 20.34 -8.49 -17.21
CA ASN A 10 19.61 -8.51 -18.46
C ASN A 10 18.12 -8.44 -18.19
N LEU A 11 17.43 -7.55 -18.89
CA LEU A 11 15.97 -7.51 -18.87
C LEU A 11 15.44 -8.71 -19.67
N GLU A 12 14.58 -9.50 -19.03
CA GLU A 12 13.86 -10.59 -19.68
C GLU A 12 12.37 -10.23 -19.78
N THR A 13 11.73 -10.65 -20.84
CA THR A 13 10.33 -10.35 -21.12
C THR A 13 9.53 -11.62 -21.34
N LEU A 14 8.21 -11.55 -21.17
CA LEU A 14 7.31 -12.68 -21.39
C LEU A 14 7.43 -13.26 -22.82
N ALA A 15 7.69 -12.42 -23.81
CA ALA A 15 7.86 -12.85 -25.20
C ALA A 15 9.06 -13.79 -25.41
N GLN A 16 10.06 -13.76 -24.53
CA GLN A 16 11.24 -14.65 -24.58
C GLN A 16 10.95 -16.01 -23.92
N HIS A 17 9.81 -16.18 -23.28
CA HIS A 17 9.41 -17.38 -22.53
C HIS A 17 8.03 -17.89 -23.00
N PRO A 18 7.90 -18.31 -24.29
CA PRO A 18 6.61 -18.78 -24.84
C PRO A 18 6.08 -20.05 -24.19
N GLU A 19 6.92 -20.75 -23.42
CA GLU A 19 6.55 -21.94 -22.66
C GLU A 19 5.76 -21.65 -21.39
N LEU A 20 5.76 -20.39 -20.88
CA LEU A 20 5.07 -20.03 -19.65
C LEU A 20 3.55 -20.02 -19.86
N THR A 21 2.84 -20.66 -18.94
CA THR A 21 1.37 -20.57 -18.83
C THR A 21 0.97 -19.61 -17.69
N SER A 22 -0.28 -19.17 -17.68
CA SER A 22 -0.81 -18.30 -16.60
C SER A 22 -0.74 -18.99 -15.23
N GLU A 23 -1.00 -20.31 -15.20
CA GLU A 23 -0.89 -21.13 -14.01
C GLU A 23 0.55 -21.24 -13.52
N GLU A 24 1.52 -21.37 -14.42
CA GLU A 24 2.93 -21.45 -14.04
C GLU A 24 3.43 -20.11 -13.51
N VAL A 25 3.07 -18.99 -14.10
CA VAL A 25 3.37 -17.66 -13.57
C VAL A 25 2.79 -17.49 -12.16
N SER A 26 1.53 -17.86 -11.95
CA SER A 26 0.89 -17.84 -10.63
C SER A 26 1.60 -18.75 -9.62
N ALA A 27 2.05 -19.94 -10.06
CA ALA A 27 2.80 -20.88 -9.22
C ALA A 27 4.16 -20.31 -8.82
N ARG A 28 4.93 -19.71 -9.75
CA ARG A 28 6.22 -19.05 -9.44
C ARG A 28 6.04 -17.90 -8.46
N ILE A 29 5.01 -17.05 -8.62
CA ILE A 29 4.64 -15.99 -7.68
C ILE A 29 4.38 -16.55 -6.28
N ARG A 30 3.66 -17.68 -6.20
CA ARG A 30 3.36 -18.36 -4.93
C ARG A 30 4.61 -18.92 -4.28
N TRP A 31 5.45 -19.65 -5.01
CA TRP A 31 6.65 -20.29 -4.49
C TRP A 31 7.71 -19.29 -4.08
N ALA A 32 7.86 -18.20 -4.83
CA ALA A 32 8.73 -17.10 -4.44
C ALA A 32 8.22 -16.33 -3.22
N GLY A 33 7.01 -16.63 -2.74
CA GLY A 33 6.41 -15.99 -1.57
C GLY A 33 6.08 -14.52 -1.80
N VAL A 34 5.78 -14.11 -3.05
CA VAL A 34 5.40 -12.73 -3.34
C VAL A 34 4.08 -12.40 -2.66
N ALA A 35 4.09 -11.35 -1.86
CA ALA A 35 2.93 -10.82 -1.15
C ALA A 35 2.76 -9.34 -1.42
N GLY A 36 1.56 -8.83 -1.17
CA GLY A 36 1.29 -7.40 -1.29
C GLY A 36 2.26 -6.60 -0.43
N MET A 37 3.08 -5.77 -1.08
CA MET A 37 4.13 -4.99 -0.41
C MET A 37 3.60 -3.65 0.12
N SER A 38 2.30 -3.56 0.27
CA SER A 38 1.57 -2.51 0.98
C SER A 38 1.08 -3.01 2.34
N ARG A 39 0.19 -2.26 2.98
CA ARG A 39 -0.27 -2.49 4.36
C ARG A 39 -0.86 -3.87 4.66
N THR A 40 -1.49 -4.54 3.69
CA THR A 40 -2.23 -5.79 3.94
C THR A 40 -1.37 -7.05 3.96
N GLY A 41 -0.28 -7.09 3.21
CA GLY A 41 0.58 -8.26 3.11
C GLY A 41 -0.10 -9.52 2.54
N LEU A 42 -1.25 -9.38 1.86
CA LEU A 42 -1.98 -10.51 1.27
C LEU A 42 -1.11 -11.18 0.20
N PRO A 43 -1.00 -12.51 0.16
CA PRO A 43 -0.25 -13.20 -0.88
C PRO A 43 -0.75 -12.85 -2.28
N THR A 44 0.18 -12.49 -3.18
CA THR A 44 -0.21 -11.96 -4.50
C THR A 44 -0.96 -13.00 -5.35
N HIS A 45 -0.55 -14.27 -5.30
CA HIS A 45 -1.25 -15.34 -6.01
C HIS A 45 -2.73 -15.49 -5.59
N VAL A 46 -3.09 -15.11 -4.34
CA VAL A 46 -4.50 -15.11 -3.89
C VAL A 46 -5.28 -13.96 -4.53
N LYS A 47 -4.64 -12.80 -4.73
CA LYS A 47 -5.26 -11.66 -5.44
C LYS A 47 -5.53 -11.95 -6.91
N LEU A 48 -4.81 -12.90 -7.52
CA LEU A 48 -4.96 -13.29 -8.92
C LEU A 48 -6.09 -14.31 -9.15
N VAL A 49 -6.76 -14.75 -8.10
CA VAL A 49 -7.93 -15.64 -8.21
C VAL A 49 -9.20 -14.81 -8.20
N PRO A 50 -9.97 -14.80 -9.31
CA PRO A 50 -11.20 -14.03 -9.36
C PRO A 50 -12.29 -14.66 -8.46
N PRO A 51 -13.18 -13.85 -7.86
CA PRO A 51 -14.37 -14.35 -7.20
C PRO A 51 -15.26 -15.14 -8.16
N THR A 52 -16.06 -16.06 -7.63
CA THR A 52 -16.98 -16.89 -8.44
C THR A 52 -17.89 -16.01 -9.31
N GLY A 53 -17.88 -16.24 -10.62
CA GLY A 53 -18.69 -15.52 -11.59
C GLY A 53 -18.12 -14.16 -12.04
N VAL A 54 -16.96 -13.76 -11.54
CA VAL A 54 -16.23 -12.55 -11.99
C VAL A 54 -15.05 -12.98 -12.85
N LYS A 55 -14.77 -12.19 -13.90
CA LYS A 55 -13.52 -12.26 -14.67
C LYS A 55 -12.73 -10.97 -14.44
N PHE A 56 -11.42 -11.08 -14.34
CA PHE A 56 -10.57 -9.90 -14.36
C PHE A 56 -10.46 -9.37 -15.79
N ASP A 57 -10.53 -8.05 -15.92
CA ASP A 57 -10.29 -7.36 -17.18
C ASP A 57 -9.16 -6.33 -17.04
N SER A 58 -8.81 -5.97 -15.81
CA SER A 58 -7.89 -4.86 -15.52
C SER A 58 -6.92 -5.18 -14.39
N VAL A 59 -5.64 -4.80 -14.58
CA VAL A 59 -4.63 -4.78 -13.53
C VAL A 59 -4.17 -3.35 -13.30
N ILE A 60 -4.19 -2.87 -12.05
CA ILE A 60 -3.76 -1.53 -11.68
C ILE A 60 -2.51 -1.62 -10.80
N LEU A 61 -1.41 -1.03 -11.26
CA LEU A 61 -0.25 -0.77 -10.41
C LEU A 61 -0.42 0.53 -9.66
N ASN A 62 -0.35 0.45 -8.35
CA ASN A 62 -0.38 1.57 -7.45
C ASN A 62 1.03 2.15 -7.26
N GLY A 63 1.35 3.22 -7.96
CA GLY A 63 2.54 4.06 -7.83
C GLY A 63 2.21 5.45 -7.27
N VAL A 64 1.02 5.65 -6.68
CA VAL A 64 0.57 6.96 -6.17
C VAL A 64 1.43 7.42 -5.00
N GLU A 65 1.80 6.49 -4.10
CA GLU A 65 2.61 6.78 -2.91
C GLU A 65 2.10 8.00 -2.13
N SER A 66 0.81 7.94 -1.74
CA SER A 66 0.12 9.07 -1.10
C SER A 66 0.44 9.24 0.39
N GLU A 67 1.09 8.28 1.03
CA GLU A 67 1.49 8.38 2.44
C GLU A 67 2.65 9.36 2.58
N PRO A 68 2.56 10.42 3.42
CA PRO A 68 3.67 11.35 3.64
C PRO A 68 4.93 10.64 4.13
N TYR A 69 6.09 11.18 3.77
CA TYR A 69 7.42 10.66 4.09
C TYR A 69 7.86 9.39 3.33
N ALA A 70 6.96 8.68 2.63
CA ALA A 70 7.32 7.55 1.79
C ALA A 70 7.84 8.01 0.43
N THR A 71 8.93 7.40 -0.07
CA THR A 71 9.55 7.70 -1.37
C THR A 71 10.13 6.46 -2.07
N ALA A 72 9.94 5.26 -1.49
CA ALA A 72 10.51 4.02 -2.01
C ALA A 72 9.90 3.62 -3.36
N ASP A 73 8.59 3.79 -3.55
CA ASP A 73 7.91 3.45 -4.79
C ASP A 73 8.30 4.44 -5.91
N TYR A 74 8.46 5.73 -5.60
CA TYR A 74 8.97 6.73 -6.54
C TYR A 74 10.37 6.38 -7.03
N ARG A 75 11.30 6.07 -6.10
CA ARG A 75 12.67 5.68 -6.44
C ARG A 75 12.70 4.40 -7.27
N LEU A 76 11.87 3.43 -6.91
CA LEU A 76 11.77 2.18 -7.64
C LEU A 76 11.29 2.40 -9.08
N MET A 77 10.28 3.25 -9.29
CA MET A 77 9.82 3.64 -10.63
C MET A 77 10.90 4.34 -11.45
N MET A 78 11.74 5.17 -10.81
CA MET A 78 12.84 5.87 -11.50
C MET A 78 14.01 4.95 -11.87
N GLU A 79 14.26 3.90 -11.08
CA GLU A 79 15.45 3.06 -11.24
C GLU A 79 15.16 1.73 -11.95
N ARG A 80 13.90 1.24 -11.90
CA ARG A 80 13.48 -0.10 -12.34
C ARG A 80 12.19 -0.08 -13.15
N ALA A 81 12.03 0.96 -13.99
CA ALA A 81 10.82 1.15 -14.79
C ALA A 81 10.51 -0.04 -15.71
N ASP A 82 11.53 -0.54 -16.40
CA ASP A 82 11.37 -1.64 -17.35
C ASP A 82 10.93 -2.93 -16.66
N GLU A 83 11.56 -3.27 -15.54
CA GLU A 83 11.21 -4.46 -14.75
C GLU A 83 9.82 -4.37 -14.12
N ILE A 84 9.37 -3.17 -13.73
CA ILE A 84 8.01 -2.93 -13.23
C ILE A 84 6.99 -3.17 -14.35
N LEU A 85 7.26 -2.69 -15.57
CA LEU A 85 6.36 -2.86 -16.72
C LEU A 85 6.24 -4.33 -17.13
N VAL A 86 7.37 -5.06 -17.20
CA VAL A 86 7.33 -6.52 -17.40
C VAL A 86 6.57 -7.22 -16.27
N GLY A 87 6.76 -6.80 -15.02
CA GLY A 87 6.00 -7.30 -13.87
C GLY A 87 4.49 -7.06 -14.01
N LEU A 88 4.07 -5.93 -14.60
CA LEU A 88 2.67 -5.67 -14.94
C LEU A 88 2.15 -6.64 -16.02
N GLU A 89 2.91 -6.83 -17.09
CA GLU A 89 2.55 -7.78 -18.15
C GLU A 89 2.39 -9.21 -17.61
N LEU A 90 3.29 -9.64 -16.72
CA LEU A 90 3.19 -10.94 -16.05
C LEU A 90 1.93 -11.05 -15.18
N LEU A 91 1.58 -9.98 -14.47
CA LEU A 91 0.36 -9.93 -13.66
C LEU A 91 -0.90 -9.94 -14.53
N MET A 92 -0.90 -9.20 -15.66
CA MET A 92 -1.99 -9.23 -16.64
C MET A 92 -2.15 -10.63 -17.21
N PHE A 93 -1.05 -11.27 -17.61
CA PHE A 93 -1.05 -12.63 -18.14
C PHE A 93 -1.58 -13.65 -17.12
N ALA A 94 -1.11 -13.59 -15.86
CA ALA A 94 -1.57 -14.49 -14.79
C ALA A 94 -3.03 -14.25 -14.39
N ALA A 95 -3.54 -13.03 -14.53
CA ALA A 95 -4.93 -12.67 -14.23
C ALA A 95 -5.85 -12.82 -15.44
N GLU A 96 -5.31 -13.17 -16.63
CA GLU A 96 -6.02 -13.16 -17.91
C GLU A 96 -6.69 -11.81 -18.24
N ALA A 97 -6.10 -10.71 -17.74
CA ALA A 97 -6.60 -9.36 -17.90
C ALA A 97 -6.08 -8.72 -19.20
N GLN A 98 -6.96 -7.95 -19.86
CA GLN A 98 -6.65 -7.32 -21.14
C GLN A 98 -6.03 -5.92 -21.03
N SER A 99 -6.23 -5.24 -19.90
CA SER A 99 -5.80 -3.86 -19.71
C SER A 99 -4.92 -3.72 -18.47
N GLY A 100 -3.83 -2.98 -18.60
CA GLY A 100 -2.91 -2.63 -17.52
C GLY A 100 -2.89 -1.12 -17.27
N TYR A 101 -2.81 -0.71 -16.03
CA TYR A 101 -2.72 0.70 -15.64
C TYR A 101 -1.60 0.90 -14.65
N VAL A 102 -0.80 1.96 -14.83
CA VAL A 102 0.15 2.42 -13.81
C VAL A 102 -0.33 3.78 -13.32
N ALA A 103 -0.91 3.80 -12.12
CA ALA A 103 -1.43 5.01 -11.52
C ALA A 103 -0.37 5.72 -10.68
N ILE A 104 -0.04 6.96 -11.02
CA ILE A 104 1.04 7.76 -10.40
C ILE A 104 0.46 9.11 -9.97
N GLY A 105 0.91 9.62 -8.82
CA GLY A 105 0.54 10.97 -8.39
C GLY A 105 1.13 12.05 -9.30
N ALA A 106 0.35 13.07 -9.66
CA ALA A 106 0.79 14.17 -10.52
C ALA A 106 1.92 15.03 -9.90
N ASP A 107 2.21 14.83 -8.62
CA ASP A 107 3.37 15.38 -7.92
C ASP A 107 4.71 14.69 -8.29
N LYS A 108 4.66 13.64 -9.13
CA LYS A 108 5.82 12.85 -9.59
C LYS A 108 5.99 12.91 -11.12
N PRO A 109 6.14 14.12 -11.72
CA PRO A 109 6.15 14.28 -13.18
C PRO A 109 7.28 13.51 -13.86
N SER A 110 8.44 13.39 -13.21
CA SER A 110 9.57 12.63 -13.76
C SER A 110 9.28 11.14 -13.89
N ALA A 111 8.60 10.55 -12.89
CA ALA A 111 8.21 9.14 -12.95
C ALA A 111 7.13 8.90 -14.02
N ILE A 112 6.16 9.82 -14.14
CA ILE A 112 5.13 9.76 -15.19
C ILE A 112 5.80 9.78 -16.57
N ALA A 113 6.68 10.76 -16.83
CA ALA A 113 7.35 10.91 -18.12
C ALA A 113 8.22 9.67 -18.46
N LEU A 114 8.98 9.17 -17.48
CA LEU A 114 9.81 7.97 -17.67
C LEU A 114 8.95 6.75 -17.98
N MET A 115 7.90 6.48 -17.21
CA MET A 115 7.02 5.34 -17.43
C MET A 115 6.30 5.44 -18.79
N GLN A 116 5.83 6.63 -19.19
CA GLN A 116 5.24 6.85 -20.52
C GLN A 116 6.23 6.57 -21.65
N GLN A 117 7.50 6.97 -21.48
CA GLN A 117 8.55 6.70 -22.48
C GLN A 117 8.87 5.19 -22.62
N LYS A 118 8.74 4.44 -21.52
CA LYS A 118 9.11 3.02 -21.45
C LYS A 118 7.98 2.07 -21.82
N VAL A 119 6.73 2.51 -21.75
CA VAL A 119 5.58 1.68 -22.17
C VAL A 119 5.67 1.44 -23.67
N ALA A 120 5.77 0.17 -24.06
CA ALA A 120 5.75 -0.31 -25.45
C ALA A 120 4.47 -1.08 -25.79
N ASN A 121 3.68 -1.45 -24.77
CA ASN A 121 2.46 -2.24 -24.93
C ASN A 121 1.23 -1.34 -24.92
N ASP A 122 0.50 -1.29 -26.03
CA ASP A 122 -0.70 -0.45 -26.21
C ASP A 122 -1.84 -0.79 -25.22
N SER A 123 -1.79 -1.96 -24.57
CA SER A 123 -2.74 -2.35 -23.53
C SER A 123 -2.41 -1.77 -22.15
N ILE A 124 -1.31 -1.01 -22.02
CA ILE A 124 -0.87 -0.41 -20.75
C ILE A 124 -0.99 1.11 -20.83
N GLU A 125 -1.69 1.69 -19.85
CA GLU A 125 -1.88 3.13 -19.73
C GLU A 125 -1.20 3.69 -18.46
N ILE A 126 -0.51 4.83 -18.58
CA ILE A 126 0.03 5.58 -17.44
C ILE A 126 -0.97 6.67 -17.03
N VAL A 127 -1.59 6.48 -15.86
CA VAL A 127 -2.67 7.35 -15.35
C VAL A 127 -2.11 8.32 -14.32
N SER A 128 -2.17 9.64 -14.64
CA SER A 128 -1.79 10.69 -13.70
C SER A 128 -2.96 11.06 -12.79
N LEU A 129 -2.78 10.91 -11.47
CA LEU A 129 -3.82 11.17 -10.48
C LEU A 129 -3.53 12.41 -9.64
N LYS A 130 -4.59 13.10 -9.19
CA LYS A 130 -4.45 14.26 -8.29
C LYS A 130 -3.69 13.85 -7.02
N PRO A 131 -2.66 14.64 -6.59
CA PRO A 131 -1.88 14.35 -5.40
C PRO A 131 -2.69 14.71 -4.14
N LYS A 132 -3.53 13.79 -3.69
CA LYS A 132 -4.32 13.93 -2.46
C LYS A 132 -4.30 12.64 -1.67
N TYR A 133 -4.38 12.77 -0.35
CA TYR A 133 -4.51 11.62 0.54
C TYR A 133 -5.99 11.33 0.81
N PRO A 134 -6.45 10.05 0.77
CA PRO A 134 -5.73 8.79 0.53
C PRO A 134 -5.92 8.21 -0.89
N GLN A 135 -5.51 8.92 -1.93
CA GLN A 135 -5.69 8.52 -3.34
C GLN A 135 -5.13 7.12 -3.67
N GLY A 136 -4.04 6.70 -2.98
CA GLY A 136 -3.44 5.36 -3.14
C GLY A 136 -4.20 4.23 -2.43
N CYS A 137 -5.35 4.47 -1.83
CA CYS A 137 -6.17 3.40 -1.29
C CYS A 137 -6.91 2.65 -2.40
N GLU A 138 -6.93 1.31 -2.35
CA GLU A 138 -7.47 0.48 -3.44
C GLU A 138 -8.85 0.92 -3.91
N ARG A 139 -9.76 1.30 -3.00
CA ARG A 139 -11.11 1.76 -3.34
C ARG A 139 -11.12 3.06 -4.14
N GLN A 140 -10.39 4.10 -3.67
CA GLN A 140 -10.28 5.38 -4.37
C GLN A 140 -9.50 5.24 -5.67
N LEU A 141 -8.51 4.37 -5.70
CA LEU A 141 -7.70 4.10 -6.86
C LEU A 141 -8.52 3.44 -7.97
N THR A 142 -9.28 2.38 -7.64
CA THR A 142 -10.16 1.68 -8.59
C THR A 142 -11.20 2.62 -9.18
N ASP A 143 -11.86 3.43 -8.35
CA ASP A 143 -12.83 4.43 -8.82
C ASP A 143 -12.18 5.47 -9.73
N ALA A 144 -11.01 6.00 -9.35
CA ALA A 144 -10.32 7.06 -10.10
C ALA A 144 -9.74 6.57 -11.45
N VAL A 145 -9.33 5.31 -11.56
CA VAL A 145 -8.71 4.74 -12.77
C VAL A 145 -9.77 4.13 -13.70
N LEU A 146 -10.70 3.36 -13.15
CA LEU A 146 -11.67 2.60 -13.95
C LEU A 146 -13.07 3.20 -13.95
N ASN A 147 -13.32 4.23 -13.15
CA ASN A 147 -14.67 4.76 -12.90
C ASN A 147 -15.65 3.66 -12.42
N ARG A 148 -15.16 2.74 -11.60
CA ARG A 148 -15.92 1.61 -11.04
C ARG A 148 -15.98 1.73 -9.52
N GLN A 149 -17.21 1.75 -8.99
CA GLN A 149 -17.44 1.81 -7.55
C GLN A 149 -17.50 0.40 -6.96
N MET A 150 -16.61 0.12 -6.03
CA MET A 150 -16.65 -1.13 -5.27
C MET A 150 -17.91 -1.20 -4.38
N PRO A 151 -18.53 -2.37 -4.22
CA PRO A 151 -19.66 -2.56 -3.32
C PRO A 151 -19.38 -2.02 -1.91
N SER A 152 -20.44 -1.60 -1.20
CA SER A 152 -20.32 -1.11 0.20
C SER A 152 -20.09 -2.23 1.22
N ALA A 153 -19.97 -3.47 0.79
CA ALA A 153 -19.70 -4.60 1.67
C ALA A 153 -18.34 -4.47 2.36
N PRO A 154 -18.21 -4.87 3.63
CA PRO A 154 -16.96 -4.76 4.38
C PRO A 154 -15.83 -5.64 3.80
N THR A 155 -16.19 -6.69 3.10
CA THR A 155 -15.26 -7.63 2.43
C THR A 155 -14.99 -7.28 0.97
N ALA A 156 -15.62 -6.21 0.45
CA ALA A 156 -15.46 -5.83 -0.95
C ALA A 156 -14.01 -5.45 -1.28
N THR A 157 -13.53 -5.99 -2.39
CA THR A 157 -12.19 -5.81 -2.93
C THR A 157 -12.26 -5.32 -4.37
N PRO A 158 -11.19 -4.83 -4.97
CA PRO A 158 -11.17 -4.52 -6.41
C PRO A 158 -11.58 -5.70 -7.29
N ALA A 159 -11.37 -6.93 -6.83
CA ALA A 159 -11.76 -8.14 -7.55
C ALA A 159 -13.28 -8.21 -7.82
N ASP A 160 -14.11 -7.67 -6.93
CA ASP A 160 -15.57 -7.66 -7.11
C ASP A 160 -16.03 -6.80 -8.31
N VAL A 161 -15.16 -5.94 -8.81
CA VAL A 161 -15.40 -5.10 -9.99
C VAL A 161 -14.46 -5.43 -11.15
N GLY A 162 -13.89 -6.64 -11.16
CA GLY A 162 -13.07 -7.17 -12.26
C GLY A 162 -11.62 -6.64 -12.28
N ALA A 163 -11.13 -6.05 -11.19
CA ALA A 163 -9.80 -5.45 -11.16
C ALA A 163 -8.86 -6.13 -10.15
N VAL A 164 -7.58 -6.20 -10.49
CA VAL A 164 -6.49 -6.56 -9.57
C VAL A 164 -5.69 -5.29 -9.26
N VAL A 165 -5.51 -4.96 -7.98
CA VAL A 165 -4.69 -3.82 -7.56
C VAL A 165 -3.48 -4.31 -6.78
N VAL A 166 -2.27 -3.94 -7.21
CA VAL A 166 -1.01 -4.23 -6.55
C VAL A 166 -0.09 -3.00 -6.55
N SER A 167 0.91 -2.92 -5.68
CA SER A 167 1.88 -1.83 -5.73
C SER A 167 2.93 -2.03 -6.82
N VAL A 168 3.59 -0.96 -7.26
CA VAL A 168 4.74 -1.04 -8.18
C VAL A 168 5.85 -1.93 -7.61
N ALA A 169 6.07 -1.89 -6.29
CA ALA A 169 7.02 -2.78 -5.63
C ALA A 169 6.64 -4.26 -5.74
N THR A 170 5.33 -4.58 -5.71
CA THR A 170 4.85 -5.96 -5.90
C THR A 170 5.06 -6.41 -7.35
N ALA A 171 4.82 -5.54 -8.34
CA ALA A 171 5.08 -5.86 -9.75
C ALA A 171 6.58 -6.12 -10.00
N PHE A 172 7.46 -5.32 -9.43
CA PHE A 172 8.90 -5.56 -9.47
C PHE A 172 9.27 -6.92 -8.86
N ALA A 173 8.71 -7.26 -7.68
CA ALA A 173 8.94 -8.56 -7.05
C ALA A 173 8.38 -9.74 -7.89
N VAL A 174 7.30 -9.54 -8.62
CA VAL A 174 6.77 -10.53 -9.58
C VAL A 174 7.74 -10.73 -10.74
N TYR A 175 8.30 -9.66 -11.29
CA TYR A 175 9.36 -9.75 -12.31
C TYR A 175 10.55 -10.59 -11.79
N GLU A 176 11.08 -10.25 -10.61
CA GLU A 176 12.20 -11.00 -10.02
C GLU A 176 11.83 -12.48 -9.78
N ALA A 177 10.62 -12.76 -9.32
CA ALA A 177 10.17 -14.12 -9.04
C ALA A 177 10.05 -14.98 -10.31
N VAL A 178 9.47 -14.41 -11.38
CA VAL A 178 9.14 -15.18 -12.59
C VAL A 178 10.33 -15.25 -13.55
N MET A 179 10.99 -14.12 -13.79
CA MET A 179 12.08 -14.01 -14.77
C MET A 179 13.45 -14.34 -14.16
N LYS A 180 13.71 -13.96 -12.92
CA LYS A 180 15.00 -14.15 -12.25
C LYS A 180 15.00 -15.31 -11.24
N ASN A 181 13.88 -16.00 -11.12
CA ASN A 181 13.71 -17.10 -10.17
C ASN A 181 14.10 -16.73 -8.72
N LYS A 182 13.95 -15.42 -8.39
CA LYS A 182 14.36 -14.86 -7.11
C LYS A 182 13.19 -14.78 -6.14
N PRO A 183 13.26 -15.44 -4.99
CA PRO A 183 12.22 -15.33 -3.97
C PRO A 183 12.20 -13.93 -3.35
N LEU A 184 11.04 -13.52 -2.80
CA LEU A 184 10.88 -12.24 -2.09
C LEU A 184 11.58 -12.29 -0.73
N VAL A 185 12.88 -12.03 -0.71
CA VAL A 185 13.75 -12.01 0.48
C VAL A 185 14.22 -10.62 0.86
N GLU A 186 13.96 -9.63 0.02
CA GLU A 186 14.32 -8.23 0.26
C GLU A 186 13.28 -7.29 -0.35
N ARG A 187 13.29 -6.05 0.10
CA ARG A 187 12.38 -5.03 -0.41
C ARG A 187 12.94 -3.63 -0.23
N TYR A 188 12.41 -2.68 -1.02
CA TYR A 188 12.70 -1.26 -0.84
C TYR A 188 11.92 -0.70 0.37
N VAL A 189 12.64 0.04 1.23
CA VAL A 189 12.11 0.65 2.46
C VAL A 189 12.60 2.08 2.56
N THR A 190 11.70 3.02 2.71
CA THR A 190 12.05 4.41 3.05
C THR A 190 12.31 4.52 4.55
N VAL A 191 13.41 5.16 4.94
CA VAL A 191 13.64 5.64 6.31
C VAL A 191 13.72 7.15 6.25
N SER A 192 12.78 7.82 6.89
CA SER A 192 12.70 9.28 6.82
C SER A 192 12.04 9.89 8.06
N GLY A 193 12.11 11.20 8.16
CA GLY A 193 11.55 12.02 9.24
C GLY A 193 12.08 13.42 9.12
N LYS A 194 11.39 14.39 9.68
CA LYS A 194 11.73 15.81 9.53
C LYS A 194 13.11 16.16 10.10
N GLU A 195 13.52 15.50 11.17
CA GLU A 195 14.78 15.77 11.87
C GLU A 195 15.83 14.68 11.64
N MET A 196 15.59 13.77 10.67
CA MET A 196 16.57 12.75 10.29
C MET A 196 17.77 13.40 9.59
N ALA A 197 18.98 13.02 10.00
CA ALA A 197 20.21 13.56 9.43
C ALA A 197 20.40 13.17 7.95
N HIS A 198 20.16 11.90 7.63
CA HIS A 198 20.40 11.33 6.30
C HIS A 198 19.24 10.41 5.89
N PRO A 199 18.03 10.97 5.59
CA PRO A 199 16.91 10.13 5.14
C PRO A 199 17.26 9.41 3.82
N ALA A 200 16.90 8.13 3.72
CA ALA A 200 17.30 7.29 2.58
C ALA A 200 16.26 6.21 2.25
N ASN A 201 16.37 5.66 1.03
CA ASN A 201 15.71 4.43 0.63
C ASN A 201 16.72 3.29 0.62
N PHE A 202 16.37 2.17 1.21
CA PHE A 202 17.21 0.97 1.32
C PHE A 202 16.59 -0.20 0.58
N LEU A 203 17.42 -1.01 -0.07
CA LEU A 203 17.07 -2.39 -0.40
C LEU A 203 17.40 -3.23 0.84
N ALA A 204 16.40 -3.43 1.69
CA ALA A 204 16.55 -4.11 2.97
C ALA A 204 16.15 -5.59 2.86
N ARG A 205 16.95 -6.48 3.44
CA ARG A 205 16.57 -7.89 3.60
C ARG A 205 15.43 -8.02 4.61
N ILE A 206 14.48 -8.89 4.30
CA ILE A 206 13.43 -9.27 5.24
C ILE A 206 14.09 -9.94 6.45
N GLY A 207 13.70 -9.50 7.65
CA GLY A 207 14.33 -9.92 8.90
C GLY A 207 15.37 -8.93 9.45
N THR A 208 15.83 -7.93 8.68
CA THR A 208 16.75 -6.90 9.18
C THR A 208 16.06 -6.11 10.30
N PRO A 209 16.69 -5.97 11.50
CA PRO A 209 16.18 -5.12 12.55
C PRO A 209 16.05 -3.66 12.09
N ILE A 210 14.94 -3.02 12.41
CA ILE A 210 14.63 -1.64 11.97
C ILE A 210 15.69 -0.66 12.50
N ILE A 211 16.24 -0.91 13.67
CA ILE A 211 17.28 -0.05 14.26
C ILE A 211 18.50 0.09 13.33
N HIS A 212 18.92 -0.99 12.64
CA HIS A 212 20.08 -0.93 11.75
C HIS A 212 19.86 0.03 10.57
N LEU A 213 18.63 0.11 10.05
CA LEU A 213 18.29 1.06 8.98
C LEU A 213 18.25 2.50 9.50
N ILE A 214 17.79 2.70 10.74
CA ILE A 214 17.75 4.01 11.40
C ILE A 214 19.18 4.49 11.67
N ASP A 215 20.06 3.62 12.18
CA ASP A 215 21.47 3.94 12.46
C ASP A 215 22.21 4.33 11.17
N ALA A 216 21.95 3.65 10.06
CA ALA A 216 22.49 4.02 8.75
C ALA A 216 22.03 5.41 8.27
N CYS A 217 20.93 5.92 8.79
CA CYS A 217 20.42 7.27 8.54
C CYS A 217 20.91 8.33 9.55
N GLY A 218 21.87 7.99 10.41
CA GLY A 218 22.43 8.89 11.44
C GLY A 218 21.78 8.73 12.81
N GLY A 219 21.01 7.67 13.02
CA GLY A 219 20.37 7.35 14.30
C GLY A 219 19.09 8.12 14.57
N ILE A 220 18.55 7.96 15.78
CA ILE A 220 17.33 8.65 16.21
C ILE A 220 17.70 10.05 16.70
N PRO A 221 16.99 11.12 16.27
CA PRO A 221 17.18 12.46 16.81
C PRO A 221 17.01 12.50 18.33
N VAL A 222 17.76 13.41 19.00
CA VAL A 222 17.84 13.47 20.48
C VAL A 222 16.54 13.94 21.15
N SER A 223 15.61 14.56 20.40
CA SER A 223 14.32 15.05 20.91
C SER A 223 13.33 13.93 21.19
N ASP A 224 12.27 14.22 21.95
CA ASP A 224 11.12 13.35 22.07
C ASP A 224 10.68 12.86 20.69
N ASN A 225 10.72 11.54 20.47
CA ASN A 225 10.46 10.96 19.18
C ASN A 225 9.50 9.78 19.25
N LYS A 226 8.97 9.43 18.09
CA LYS A 226 8.12 8.25 17.88
C LYS A 226 8.52 7.62 16.56
N VAL A 227 8.88 6.34 16.59
CA VAL A 227 9.18 5.55 15.41
C VAL A 227 7.94 4.82 14.96
N LEU A 228 7.59 4.99 13.69
CA LEU A 228 6.43 4.32 13.06
C LEU A 228 6.92 3.31 12.02
N SER A 229 6.35 2.11 12.03
CA SER A 229 6.37 1.23 10.88
C SER A 229 5.22 1.65 9.95
N GLY A 230 5.55 2.27 8.83
CA GLY A 230 4.65 2.98 7.92
C GLY A 230 4.76 4.49 8.05
N GLY A 231 3.90 5.21 7.33
CA GLY A 231 3.85 6.68 7.39
C GLY A 231 3.00 7.21 8.55
N PRO A 232 2.90 8.54 8.69
CA PRO A 232 2.24 9.17 9.83
C PRO A 232 0.72 8.97 9.89
N MET A 233 0.08 8.68 8.75
CA MET A 233 -1.38 8.56 8.68
C MET A 233 -1.89 7.16 9.02
N THR A 234 -1.19 6.11 8.58
CA THR A 234 -1.63 4.72 8.74
C THR A 234 -0.64 3.83 9.48
N GLY A 235 0.59 4.29 9.69
CA GLY A 235 1.65 3.56 10.37
C GLY A 235 1.33 3.22 11.83
N ARG A 236 2.07 2.27 12.36
CA ARG A 236 1.96 1.81 13.75
C ARG A 236 3.21 2.20 14.52
N ALA A 237 3.03 2.80 15.69
CA ALA A 237 4.16 3.10 16.57
C ALA A 237 4.83 1.80 17.04
N LEU A 238 6.14 1.77 16.97
CA LEU A 238 6.95 0.66 17.43
C LEU A 238 7.32 0.88 18.90
N SER A 239 7.18 -0.17 19.69
CA SER A 239 7.63 -0.23 21.10
C SER A 239 9.05 -0.81 21.22
N CYS A 240 9.52 -1.51 20.17
CA CYS A 240 10.84 -2.10 20.10
C CYS A 240 11.43 -1.87 18.70
N LEU A 241 12.67 -1.45 18.61
CA LEU A 241 13.36 -1.17 17.36
C LEU A 241 14.10 -2.39 16.78
N ASP A 242 14.23 -3.46 17.57
CA ASP A 242 14.69 -4.76 17.08
C ASP A 242 13.63 -5.50 16.24
N ALA A 243 12.42 -4.90 16.13
CA ALA A 243 11.39 -5.41 15.23
C ALA A 243 11.95 -5.55 13.81
N PRO A 244 11.72 -6.71 13.13
CA PRO A 244 12.30 -6.95 11.82
C PRO A 244 11.55 -6.20 10.71
N VAL A 245 12.25 -5.88 9.64
CA VAL A 245 11.65 -5.57 8.34
C VAL A 245 10.86 -6.78 7.87
N ILE A 246 9.60 -6.59 7.56
CA ILE A 246 8.71 -7.64 7.00
C ILE A 246 8.28 -7.26 5.59
N LYS A 247 7.66 -8.17 4.85
CA LYS A 247 7.21 -7.94 3.46
C LYS A 247 6.33 -6.70 3.28
N SER A 248 5.60 -6.28 4.31
CA SER A 248 4.74 -5.09 4.30
C SER A 248 5.38 -3.81 4.87
N THR A 249 6.65 -3.83 5.32
CA THR A 249 7.36 -2.66 5.84
C THR A 249 7.85 -1.77 4.71
N TYR A 250 7.03 -0.85 4.20
CA TYR A 250 7.39 0.03 3.06
C TYR A 250 8.07 1.34 3.48
N CYS A 251 7.85 1.77 4.72
CA CYS A 251 8.37 3.01 5.25
C CYS A 251 8.61 2.89 6.76
N ILE A 252 9.66 3.53 7.25
CA ILE A 252 9.94 3.75 8.67
C ILE A 252 10.00 5.27 8.84
N THR A 253 9.06 5.83 9.61
CA THR A 253 8.96 7.27 9.80
C THR A 253 9.32 7.62 11.23
N ILE A 254 10.30 8.51 11.40
CA ILE A 254 10.70 9.07 12.69
C ILE A 254 10.02 10.43 12.84
N MET A 255 9.06 10.51 13.75
CA MET A 255 8.39 11.76 14.12
C MET A 255 9.06 12.32 15.35
N SER A 256 9.37 13.60 15.34
CA SER A 256 10.12 14.29 16.42
C SER A 256 9.39 15.51 16.93
N GLY A 257 9.67 15.90 18.17
CA GLY A 257 9.16 17.10 18.80
C GLY A 257 7.63 17.17 18.76
N ARG A 258 7.07 18.24 18.21
CA ARG A 258 5.61 18.46 18.18
C ARG A 258 4.85 17.41 17.36
N GLU A 259 5.47 16.84 16.34
CA GLU A 259 4.84 15.80 15.50
C GLU A 259 4.69 14.47 16.27
N ALA A 260 5.59 14.18 17.21
CA ALA A 260 5.55 13.01 18.07
C ALA A 260 4.51 13.10 19.19
N LEU A 261 4.10 14.32 19.56
CA LEU A 261 3.21 14.56 20.69
C LEU A 261 1.80 14.03 20.43
N ARG A 262 1.30 13.27 21.38
CA ARG A 262 -0.12 12.91 21.43
C ARG A 262 -0.85 13.88 22.38
N HIS A 263 -1.57 14.82 21.79
CA HIS A 263 -2.34 15.79 22.57
C HIS A 263 -3.44 15.12 23.41
N THR A 264 -3.74 15.70 24.58
CA THR A 264 -4.86 15.25 25.41
C THR A 264 -6.19 15.47 24.69
N PRO A 265 -7.02 14.42 24.54
CA PRO A 265 -8.32 14.56 23.90
C PRO A 265 -9.23 15.54 24.66
N LYS A 266 -9.94 16.39 23.91
CA LYS A 266 -10.92 17.35 24.42
C LYS A 266 -12.34 16.95 24.01
N PRO A 267 -13.39 17.51 24.64
CA PRO A 267 -14.78 17.32 24.23
C PRO A 267 -14.99 17.66 22.74
N CYS A 268 -15.92 16.96 22.10
CA CYS A 268 -16.26 17.19 20.70
C CYS A 268 -16.92 18.57 20.51
N LEU A 269 -16.36 19.38 19.61
CA LEU A 269 -16.88 20.73 19.27
C LEU A 269 -18.04 20.67 18.28
N ARG A 270 -18.43 19.50 17.77
CA ARG A 270 -19.48 19.31 16.74
C ARG A 270 -19.21 20.10 15.45
N CYS A 271 -17.94 20.27 15.07
CA CYS A 271 -17.54 21.09 13.90
C CYS A 271 -17.63 20.36 12.57
N ALA A 272 -18.04 19.09 12.53
CA ALA A 272 -18.17 18.20 11.37
C ALA A 272 -16.88 17.95 10.54
N LYS A 273 -15.74 18.57 10.83
CA LYS A 273 -14.48 18.37 10.05
C LYS A 273 -14.11 16.90 9.79
N CYS A 274 -14.39 16.01 10.75
CA CYS A 274 -14.12 14.59 10.57
C CYS A 274 -15.06 13.92 9.55
N VAL A 275 -16.26 14.47 9.32
CA VAL A 275 -17.20 14.03 8.28
C VAL A 275 -16.76 14.56 6.93
N ASP A 276 -16.43 15.85 6.83
CA ASP A 276 -16.03 16.51 5.59
C ASP A 276 -14.79 15.86 4.95
N VAL A 277 -13.84 15.40 5.77
CA VAL A 277 -12.60 14.74 5.27
C VAL A 277 -12.74 13.24 5.10
N CYS A 278 -13.89 12.64 5.40
CA CYS A 278 -14.05 11.20 5.29
C CYS A 278 -14.25 10.77 3.82
N PRO A 279 -13.29 10.05 3.21
CA PRO A 279 -13.42 9.65 1.80
C PRO A 279 -14.52 8.62 1.56
N MET A 280 -15.07 8.04 2.67
CA MET A 280 -16.15 7.06 2.63
C MET A 280 -17.51 7.65 2.99
N GLY A 281 -17.61 8.99 3.21
CA GLY A 281 -18.87 9.64 3.60
C GLY A 281 -19.43 9.17 4.95
N LEU A 282 -18.59 8.64 5.84
CA LEU A 282 -19.01 8.16 7.16
C LEU A 282 -19.08 9.32 8.17
N GLU A 283 -19.71 9.04 9.32
CA GLU A 283 -19.75 9.93 10.48
C GLU A 283 -18.78 9.49 11.59
N PRO A 284 -17.46 9.77 11.49
CA PRO A 284 -16.46 9.22 12.41
C PRO A 284 -16.69 9.60 13.87
N TYR A 285 -17.27 10.77 14.15
CA TYR A 285 -17.60 11.20 15.51
C TYR A 285 -18.68 10.31 16.13
N LEU A 286 -19.68 9.90 15.34
CA LEU A 286 -20.76 9.00 15.77
C LEU A 286 -20.21 7.58 15.96
N LEU A 287 -19.46 7.08 14.97
CA LEU A 287 -18.87 5.74 15.05
C LEU A 287 -17.98 5.57 16.28
N ALA A 288 -17.09 6.55 16.55
CA ALA A 288 -16.25 6.55 17.73
C ALA A 288 -17.08 6.57 19.04
N ARG A 289 -18.15 7.38 19.08
CA ARG A 289 -19.06 7.43 20.26
C ARG A 289 -19.78 6.10 20.49
N LEU A 290 -20.27 5.47 19.44
CA LEU A 290 -20.91 4.16 19.53
C LEU A 290 -19.92 3.09 19.99
N ALA A 291 -18.68 3.13 19.49
CA ALA A 291 -17.60 2.23 19.93
C ALA A 291 -17.28 2.42 21.42
N MET A 292 -17.13 3.66 21.89
CA MET A 292 -16.93 3.96 23.33
C MET A 292 -18.05 3.41 24.22
N GLN A 293 -19.28 3.39 23.71
CA GLN A 293 -20.45 2.84 24.41
C GLN A 293 -20.67 1.34 24.14
N GLN A 294 -19.77 0.67 23.41
CA GLN A 294 -19.88 -0.75 23.03
C GLN A 294 -21.19 -1.10 22.29
N LYS A 295 -21.78 -0.12 21.60
CA LYS A 295 -23.02 -0.27 20.83
C LYS A 295 -22.73 -0.86 19.44
N TRP A 296 -22.17 -2.08 19.39
CA TRP A 296 -21.68 -2.73 18.18
C TRP A 296 -22.73 -2.86 17.09
N LYS A 297 -23.97 -3.27 17.45
CA LYS A 297 -25.07 -3.41 16.48
C LYS A 297 -25.43 -2.08 15.82
N GLN A 298 -25.39 -0.97 16.56
CA GLN A 298 -25.64 0.36 16.01
C GLN A 298 -24.45 0.78 15.14
N ALA A 299 -23.19 0.60 15.60
CA ALA A 299 -22.00 0.91 14.80
C ALA A 299 -22.00 0.16 13.46
N LYS A 300 -22.49 -1.10 13.42
CA LYS A 300 -22.65 -1.86 12.17
C LYS A 300 -23.70 -1.24 11.24
N ARG A 301 -24.84 -0.76 11.78
CA ARG A 301 -25.87 -0.06 10.99
C ARG A 301 -25.36 1.26 10.43
N GLU A 302 -24.49 1.95 11.14
CA GLU A 302 -23.81 3.18 10.70
C GLU A 302 -22.54 2.88 9.86
N HIS A 303 -22.45 1.69 9.27
CA HIS A 303 -21.43 1.27 8.30
C HIS A 303 -19.97 1.35 8.82
N VAL A 304 -19.71 1.11 10.10
CA VAL A 304 -18.35 1.16 10.67
C VAL A 304 -17.39 0.23 9.93
N LEU A 305 -17.85 -0.90 9.40
CA LEU A 305 -17.04 -1.87 8.65
C LEU A 305 -16.59 -1.32 7.28
N SER A 306 -17.26 -0.31 6.73
CA SER A 306 -16.86 0.37 5.50
C SER A 306 -15.70 1.36 5.70
N CYS A 307 -15.27 1.60 6.95
CA CYS A 307 -14.12 2.46 7.22
C CYS A 307 -12.83 1.83 6.69
N MET A 308 -12.14 2.55 5.79
CA MET A 308 -10.86 2.13 5.21
C MET A 308 -9.65 2.43 6.09
N GLU A 309 -9.86 2.99 7.28
CA GLU A 309 -8.83 3.28 8.29
C GLU A 309 -7.72 4.24 7.81
N CYS A 310 -8.05 5.21 6.99
CA CYS A 310 -7.10 6.16 6.43
C CYS A 310 -6.56 7.21 7.42
N GLY A 311 -7.18 7.41 8.57
CA GLY A 311 -6.73 8.38 9.59
C GLY A 311 -7.16 9.83 9.36
N CYS A 312 -7.74 10.21 8.21
CA CYS A 312 -8.13 11.59 7.90
C CYS A 312 -8.98 12.24 9.00
N CYS A 313 -9.96 11.53 9.52
CA CYS A 313 -10.87 12.04 10.55
C CYS A 313 -10.17 12.36 11.88
N GLN A 314 -9.18 11.54 12.28
CA GLN A 314 -8.39 11.75 13.49
C GLN A 314 -7.43 12.92 13.31
N PHE A 315 -6.76 12.99 12.15
CA PHE A 315 -5.86 14.10 11.80
C PHE A 315 -6.59 15.43 11.77
N ALA A 316 -7.77 15.51 11.16
CA ALA A 316 -8.55 16.74 11.04
C ALA A 316 -9.27 17.19 12.33
N CYS A 317 -9.27 16.36 13.39
CA CYS A 317 -10.02 16.64 14.61
C CYS A 317 -9.35 17.71 15.48
N PRO A 318 -9.91 18.93 15.63
CA PRO A 318 -9.32 19.99 16.46
C PRO A 318 -9.37 19.71 17.96
N SER A 319 -10.14 18.71 18.35
CA SER A 319 -10.24 18.23 19.74
C SER A 319 -9.33 17.03 20.02
N TYR A 320 -8.45 16.67 19.08
CA TYR A 320 -7.49 15.57 19.23
C TYR A 320 -8.11 14.23 19.65
N ARG A 321 -9.35 13.98 19.26
CA ARG A 321 -10.05 12.76 19.64
C ARG A 321 -9.50 11.56 18.88
N PRO A 322 -9.24 10.42 19.54
CA PRO A 322 -8.73 9.20 18.91
C PRO A 322 -9.84 8.45 18.15
N LEU A 323 -10.38 9.12 17.11
CA LEU A 323 -11.53 8.62 16.37
C LEU A 323 -11.26 7.28 15.70
N LEU A 324 -10.09 7.17 15.05
CA LEU A 324 -9.69 5.95 14.36
C LEU A 324 -9.45 4.78 15.31
N ASP A 325 -8.88 5.04 16.50
CA ASP A 325 -8.62 4.00 17.48
C ASP A 325 -9.95 3.34 17.93
N TYR A 326 -10.97 4.13 18.24
CA TYR A 326 -12.30 3.61 18.59
C TYR A 326 -13.00 2.90 17.44
N ILE A 327 -12.86 3.41 16.20
CA ILE A 327 -13.42 2.75 15.01
C ILE A 327 -12.76 1.38 14.81
N ARG A 328 -11.45 1.27 14.98
CA ARG A 328 -10.72 -0.01 14.91
C ARG A 328 -11.22 -1.01 15.96
N ILE A 329 -11.43 -0.56 17.20
CA ILE A 329 -11.99 -1.40 18.27
C ILE A 329 -13.36 -1.94 17.87
N ALA A 330 -14.23 -1.09 17.30
CA ALA A 330 -15.55 -1.53 16.86
C ALA A 330 -15.49 -2.54 15.71
N LYS A 331 -14.55 -2.34 14.76
CA LYS A 331 -14.36 -3.29 13.65
C LYS A 331 -13.90 -4.65 14.14
N VAL A 332 -12.90 -4.71 15.03
CA VAL A 332 -12.42 -5.97 15.61
C VAL A 332 -13.56 -6.68 16.35
N ALA A 333 -14.29 -5.98 17.22
CA ALA A 333 -15.42 -6.55 17.98
C ALA A 333 -16.57 -7.06 17.10
N LEU A 334 -16.66 -6.65 15.83
CA LEU A 334 -17.69 -7.09 14.88
C LEU A 334 -17.22 -8.20 13.94
N ILE A 335 -15.91 -8.38 13.74
CA ILE A 335 -15.33 -9.42 12.90
C ILE A 335 -15.13 -10.72 13.70
N GLU A 336 -14.81 -10.61 15.00
CA GLU A 336 -14.60 -11.75 15.89
C GLU A 336 -15.91 -12.44 16.35
N LYS A 337 -17.08 -11.93 15.96
CA LYS A 337 -18.41 -12.49 16.22
C LYS A 337 -19.05 -13.04 14.94
#